data_2b6e0599252726015668e793876b01df
#
_entry.id   2b6e0599252726015668e793876b01df
#
_cell.length_a   1.000
_cell.length_b   1.000
_cell.length_c   1.000
_cell.angle_alpha   90.00
_cell.angle_beta   90.00
_cell.angle_gamma   90.00
#
_symmetry.space_group_name_H-M   'P 1'
#
loop_
_entity.id
_entity.type
_entity.pdbx_description
1 polymer ?
#
loop_
_entity_poly.entity_id
_entity_poly.type
_entity_poly.pdbx_seq_one_letter_code
_entity_poly.pdbx_strand_id
1 'polypeptide(L)'
;LRTVLKISCVLWLSFSSLSWSHATETKSIPETFPSQGTVQVAFSPWDDTQALLIDAIAAAKMQILVQAYLLTSRAIASGLIDARQRGVDVRVVADSRQHEDTAGSLLNLLEQNNIPVWLETRYRHAHNKVLLIDVLGKHPVVITGSYNFTWGAQNLNAENLLIFRDNRRLTDRYAKNWERHWRQATPYTVSEKK
;
A
#
# COMPACT_ATOMS: atom_id res chain seq x y z
N LEU A 1 30.53 66.09 40.16
CA LEU A 1 30.77 64.61 40.04
C LEU A 1 29.45 63.90 39.81
N ARG A 2 29.16 63.44 38.58
CA ARG A 2 27.97 62.63 38.27
C ARG A 2 28.40 61.18 38.02
N THR A 3 28.01 60.32 38.95
CA THR A 3 28.26 58.88 38.85
C THR A 3 27.20 58.27 37.96
N VAL A 4 27.59 57.63 36.81
CA VAL A 4 26.69 56.90 35.92
C VAL A 4 26.68 55.44 36.31
N LEU A 5 25.52 54.97 36.78
CA LEU A 5 25.28 53.57 37.12
C LEU A 5 24.97 52.81 35.84
N LYS A 6 25.83 51.83 35.42
CA LYS A 6 25.58 50.92 34.30
C LYS A 6 24.79 49.74 34.80
N ILE A 7 23.52 49.62 34.40
CA ILE A 7 22.69 48.45 34.62
C ILE A 7 22.95 47.47 33.45
N SER A 8 23.61 46.35 33.75
CA SER A 8 23.74 45.23 32.83
C SER A 8 22.51 44.32 32.93
N CYS A 9 21.65 44.35 31.90
CA CYS A 9 20.57 43.41 31.73
C CYS A 9 21.12 42.08 31.18
N VAL A 10 21.17 41.05 32.02
CA VAL A 10 21.49 39.68 31.56
C VAL A 10 20.16 39.01 31.14
N LEU A 11 19.99 38.87 29.82
CA LEU A 11 18.86 38.06 29.27
C LEU A 11 19.18 36.57 29.48
N TRP A 12 18.41 35.92 30.34
CA TRP A 12 18.38 34.47 30.42
C TRP A 12 17.47 33.93 29.32
N LEU A 13 18.08 33.32 28.28
CA LEU A 13 17.37 32.52 27.30
C LEU A 13 17.13 31.13 27.88
N SER A 14 15.91 30.87 28.32
CA SER A 14 15.48 29.54 28.72
C SER A 14 15.24 28.69 27.45
N PHE A 15 16.16 27.79 27.14
CA PHE A 15 15.96 26.73 26.17
C PHE A 15 14.99 25.70 26.78
N SER A 16 13.71 25.77 26.40
CA SER A 16 12.78 24.67 26.62
C SER A 16 13.08 23.55 25.63
N SER A 17 13.74 22.49 26.11
CA SER A 17 13.92 21.26 25.39
C SER A 17 12.55 20.60 25.16
N LEU A 18 12.02 20.67 23.94
CA LEU A 18 10.88 19.85 23.53
C LEU A 18 11.36 18.39 23.53
N SER A 19 11.08 17.66 24.59
CA SER A 19 11.23 16.21 24.62
C SER A 19 10.13 15.59 23.75
N TRP A 20 10.50 15.10 22.56
CA TRP A 20 9.64 14.23 21.78
C TRP A 20 9.51 12.89 22.51
N SER A 21 8.44 12.74 23.27
CA SER A 21 8.09 11.42 23.79
C SER A 21 7.68 10.54 22.60
N HIS A 22 8.47 9.54 22.28
CA HIS A 22 8.04 8.43 21.45
C HIS A 22 6.98 7.67 22.25
N ALA A 23 5.72 8.01 22.03
CA ALA A 23 4.63 7.18 22.52
C ALA A 23 4.81 5.80 21.90
N THR A 24 5.20 4.81 22.71
CA THR A 24 5.17 3.41 22.31
C THR A 24 3.71 3.07 22.04
N GLU A 25 3.34 2.91 20.74
CA GLU A 25 2.01 2.41 20.37
C GLU A 25 1.80 1.07 21.07
N THR A 26 0.92 1.05 22.05
CA THR A 26 0.52 -0.19 22.74
C THR A 26 -0.15 -1.11 21.72
N LYS A 27 0.43 -2.31 21.52
CA LYS A 27 -0.16 -3.34 20.65
C LYS A 27 -1.52 -3.74 21.23
N SER A 28 -2.57 -3.58 20.44
CA SER A 28 -3.93 -3.98 20.81
C SER A 28 -4.29 -5.31 20.17
N ILE A 29 -5.09 -6.12 20.85
CA ILE A 29 -5.71 -7.32 20.26
C ILE A 29 -6.86 -6.83 19.36
N PRO A 30 -6.88 -7.19 18.06
CA PRO A 30 -7.96 -6.78 17.17
C PRO A 30 -9.29 -7.44 17.55
N GLU A 31 -10.36 -6.66 17.41
CA GLU A 31 -11.72 -7.16 17.64
C GLU A 31 -12.13 -8.17 16.57
N THR A 32 -12.82 -9.24 16.99
CA THR A 32 -13.47 -10.18 16.08
C THR A 32 -14.81 -9.62 15.61
N PHE A 33 -15.22 -9.95 14.38
CA PHE A 33 -16.51 -9.54 13.84
C PHE A 33 -17.07 -10.62 12.90
N PRO A 34 -18.39 -10.74 12.76
CA PRO A 34 -19.02 -11.67 11.83
C PRO A 34 -18.60 -11.36 10.38
N SER A 35 -18.33 -12.42 9.60
CA SER A 35 -18.11 -12.27 8.16
C SER A 35 -19.43 -11.91 7.47
N GLN A 36 -19.35 -11.02 6.48
CA GLN A 36 -20.47 -10.63 5.63
C GLN A 36 -20.08 -10.79 4.17
N GLY A 37 -21.08 -10.82 3.28
CA GLY A 37 -20.85 -10.99 1.85
C GLY A 37 -20.38 -12.40 1.48
N THR A 38 -19.55 -12.49 0.44
CA THR A 38 -19.03 -13.78 -0.08
C THR A 38 -17.52 -13.86 0.03
N VAL A 39 -17.01 -15.08 0.15
CA VAL A 39 -15.59 -15.41 0.10
C VAL A 39 -15.36 -16.40 -1.05
N GLN A 40 -14.40 -16.07 -1.92
CA GLN A 40 -13.89 -16.98 -2.94
C GLN A 40 -12.43 -17.29 -2.60
N VAL A 41 -12.03 -18.54 -2.70
CA VAL A 41 -10.67 -18.99 -2.41
C VAL A 41 -10.11 -19.64 -3.67
N ALA A 42 -8.86 -19.37 -3.99
CA ALA A 42 -8.12 -19.99 -5.09
C ALA A 42 -6.72 -20.40 -4.63
N PHE A 43 -6.21 -21.47 -5.20
CA PHE A 43 -4.88 -22.01 -4.92
C PHE A 43 -4.09 -22.20 -6.20
N SER A 44 -2.98 -21.49 -6.36
CA SER A 44 -2.05 -21.77 -7.45
C SER A 44 -1.13 -22.95 -7.10
N PRO A 45 -0.65 -23.71 -8.10
CA PRO A 45 -0.83 -23.49 -9.54
C PRO A 45 -2.12 -24.11 -10.12
N TRP A 46 -2.99 -24.72 -9.29
CA TRP A 46 -4.14 -25.51 -9.78
C TRP A 46 -5.29 -24.65 -10.29
N ASP A 47 -5.57 -23.52 -9.61
CA ASP A 47 -6.59 -22.57 -10.05
C ASP A 47 -5.95 -21.45 -10.88
N ASP A 48 -6.70 -20.87 -11.81
CA ASP A 48 -6.25 -19.66 -12.53
C ASP A 48 -6.43 -18.41 -11.64
N THR A 49 -5.57 -18.33 -10.64
CA THR A 49 -5.56 -17.27 -9.63
C THR A 49 -5.29 -15.90 -10.25
N GLN A 50 -4.42 -15.87 -11.31
CA GLN A 50 -4.13 -14.62 -12.03
C GLN A 50 -5.36 -14.10 -12.78
N ALA A 51 -6.12 -14.96 -13.45
CA ALA A 51 -7.34 -14.55 -14.14
C ALA A 51 -8.37 -13.97 -13.17
N LEU A 52 -8.61 -14.61 -12.01
CA LEU A 52 -9.52 -14.10 -10.98
C LEU A 52 -9.13 -12.69 -10.50
N LEU A 53 -7.83 -12.42 -10.37
CA LEU A 53 -7.32 -11.11 -9.97
C LEU A 53 -7.54 -10.07 -11.07
N ILE A 54 -7.26 -10.43 -12.33
CA ILE A 54 -7.45 -9.56 -13.50
C ILE A 54 -8.93 -9.23 -13.70
N ASP A 55 -9.83 -10.21 -13.55
CA ASP A 55 -11.27 -10.01 -13.66
C ASP A 55 -11.78 -9.04 -12.58
N ALA A 56 -11.28 -9.16 -11.35
CA ALA A 56 -11.63 -8.23 -10.29
C ALA A 56 -11.14 -6.81 -10.59
N ILE A 57 -9.91 -6.64 -11.10
CA ILE A 57 -9.36 -5.35 -11.55
C ILE A 57 -10.20 -4.77 -12.71
N ALA A 58 -10.60 -5.59 -13.67
CA ALA A 58 -11.41 -5.17 -14.81
C ALA A 58 -12.79 -4.70 -14.38
N ALA A 59 -13.36 -5.30 -13.33
CA ALA A 59 -14.69 -4.94 -12.79
C ALA A 59 -14.67 -3.64 -11.97
N ALA A 60 -13.52 -3.12 -11.56
CA ALA A 60 -13.39 -1.91 -10.75
C ALA A 60 -14.02 -0.69 -11.43
N LYS A 61 -14.75 0.14 -10.64
CA LYS A 61 -15.49 1.32 -11.14
C LYS A 61 -14.91 2.64 -10.65
N MET A 62 -14.37 2.68 -9.43
CA MET A 62 -14.00 3.94 -8.77
C MET A 62 -12.55 3.96 -8.34
N GLN A 63 -12.08 2.90 -7.68
CA GLN A 63 -10.78 2.91 -7.04
C GLN A 63 -10.15 1.52 -6.94
N ILE A 64 -8.83 1.46 -7.10
CA ILE A 64 -7.99 0.29 -6.77
C ILE A 64 -6.82 0.75 -5.92
N LEU A 65 -6.71 0.22 -4.69
CA LEU A 65 -5.59 0.45 -3.80
C LEU A 65 -4.77 -0.84 -3.67
N VAL A 66 -3.51 -0.78 -4.04
CA VAL A 66 -2.61 -1.94 -4.08
C VAL A 66 -1.56 -1.84 -2.98
N GLN A 67 -1.33 -2.94 -2.24
CA GLN A 67 -0.08 -3.16 -1.50
C GLN A 67 0.65 -4.36 -2.11
N ALA A 68 1.85 -4.13 -2.64
CA ALA A 68 2.62 -5.15 -3.34
C ALA A 68 3.99 -5.37 -2.68
N TYR A 69 4.27 -6.61 -2.26
CA TYR A 69 5.64 -7.01 -1.96
C TYR A 69 6.43 -7.17 -3.27
N LEU A 70 5.93 -7.96 -4.21
CA LEU A 70 6.47 -8.15 -5.55
C LEU A 70 5.41 -7.89 -6.61
N LEU A 71 5.75 -7.11 -7.64
CA LEU A 71 4.90 -6.84 -8.78
C LEU A 71 5.74 -6.93 -10.07
N THR A 72 5.73 -8.11 -10.69
CA THR A 72 6.47 -8.43 -11.93
C THR A 72 5.58 -9.07 -13.01
N SER A 73 4.29 -9.35 -12.71
CA SER A 73 3.34 -9.87 -13.71
C SER A 73 2.90 -8.75 -14.65
N ARG A 74 3.28 -8.87 -15.94
CA ARG A 74 2.85 -7.92 -16.98
C ARG A 74 1.33 -7.89 -17.14
N ALA A 75 0.67 -9.04 -17.02
CA ALA A 75 -0.78 -9.11 -17.15
C ALA A 75 -1.51 -8.32 -16.04
N ILE A 76 -1.04 -8.43 -14.79
CA ILE A 76 -1.59 -7.66 -13.67
C ILE A 76 -1.30 -6.17 -13.86
N ALA A 77 -0.06 -5.80 -14.23
CA ALA A 77 0.29 -4.40 -14.49
C ALA A 77 -0.54 -3.81 -15.63
N SER A 78 -0.74 -4.53 -16.75
CA SER A 78 -1.64 -4.10 -17.84
C SER A 78 -3.06 -3.88 -17.32
N GLY A 79 -3.61 -4.81 -16.55
CA GLY A 79 -4.95 -4.65 -15.98
C GLY A 79 -5.10 -3.38 -15.12
N LEU A 80 -4.08 -3.06 -14.32
CA LEU A 80 -4.06 -1.81 -13.52
C LEU A 80 -3.98 -0.56 -14.41
N ILE A 81 -3.17 -0.61 -15.49
CA ILE A 81 -3.06 0.48 -16.47
C ILE A 81 -4.39 0.68 -17.21
N ASP A 82 -5.01 -0.40 -17.66
CA ASP A 82 -6.31 -0.35 -18.33
C ASP A 82 -7.40 0.22 -17.38
N ALA A 83 -7.38 -0.14 -16.09
CA ALA A 83 -8.26 0.44 -15.09
C ALA A 83 -8.02 1.95 -14.95
N ARG A 84 -6.76 2.39 -14.90
CA ARG A 84 -6.38 3.80 -14.87
C ARG A 84 -6.89 4.57 -16.09
N GLN A 85 -6.75 3.99 -17.29
CA GLN A 85 -7.23 4.58 -18.55
C GLN A 85 -8.77 4.69 -18.59
N ARG A 86 -9.50 3.79 -17.93
CA ARG A 86 -10.95 3.88 -17.75
C ARG A 86 -11.38 4.97 -16.74
N GLY A 87 -10.43 5.66 -16.08
CA GLY A 87 -10.70 6.70 -15.10
C GLY A 87 -10.78 6.21 -13.66
N VAL A 88 -10.43 4.94 -13.39
CA VAL A 88 -10.34 4.40 -12.02
C VAL A 88 -9.16 5.02 -11.29
N ASP A 89 -9.35 5.43 -10.03
CA ASP A 89 -8.27 5.93 -9.16
C ASP A 89 -7.39 4.75 -8.69
N VAL A 90 -6.30 4.48 -9.41
CA VAL A 90 -5.35 3.41 -9.08
C VAL A 90 -4.17 3.98 -8.33
N ARG A 91 -3.86 3.40 -7.15
CA ARG A 91 -2.69 3.79 -6.32
C ARG A 91 -1.95 2.56 -5.84
N VAL A 92 -0.61 2.62 -5.80
CA VAL A 92 0.25 1.50 -5.42
C VAL A 92 1.19 1.89 -4.29
N VAL A 93 1.20 1.10 -3.21
CA VAL A 93 2.25 1.11 -2.19
C VAL A 93 3.03 -0.20 -2.32
N ALA A 94 4.34 -0.12 -2.50
CA ALA A 94 5.19 -1.27 -2.75
C ALA A 94 6.41 -1.32 -1.81
N ASP A 95 6.97 -2.50 -1.59
CA ASP A 95 8.22 -2.67 -0.85
C ASP A 95 9.40 -2.06 -1.63
N SER A 96 10.18 -1.18 -1.00
CA SER A 96 11.29 -0.48 -1.67
C SER A 96 12.42 -1.43 -2.04
N ARG A 97 12.81 -2.35 -1.15
CA ARG A 97 13.93 -3.27 -1.37
C ARG A 97 13.63 -4.24 -2.50
N GLN A 98 12.41 -4.78 -2.52
CA GLN A 98 12.01 -5.67 -3.60
C GLN A 98 11.91 -4.96 -4.96
N HIS A 99 11.63 -3.67 -4.98
CA HIS A 99 11.71 -2.89 -6.21
C HIS A 99 13.16 -2.73 -6.70
N GLU A 100 14.09 -2.46 -5.79
CA GLU A 100 15.51 -2.25 -6.11
C GLU A 100 16.21 -3.57 -6.48
N ASP A 101 15.93 -4.65 -5.73
CA ASP A 101 16.62 -5.94 -5.82
C ASP A 101 16.04 -6.86 -6.91
N THR A 102 14.83 -6.59 -7.41
CA THR A 102 14.13 -7.48 -8.34
C THR A 102 14.24 -7.01 -9.79
N ALA A 103 14.99 -7.75 -10.59
CA ALA A 103 14.97 -7.59 -12.04
C ALA A 103 13.53 -7.82 -12.56
N GLY A 104 13.02 -6.86 -13.33
CA GLY A 104 11.67 -6.95 -13.91
C GLY A 104 10.55 -6.38 -13.03
N SER A 105 10.87 -5.64 -11.96
CA SER A 105 9.88 -4.81 -11.26
C SER A 105 9.17 -3.87 -12.23
N LEU A 106 7.83 -3.84 -12.17
CA LEU A 106 7.01 -3.07 -13.10
C LEU A 106 6.52 -1.73 -12.52
N LEU A 107 7.06 -1.28 -11.37
CA LEU A 107 6.67 -0.01 -10.76
C LEU A 107 6.98 1.18 -11.67
N ASN A 108 8.12 1.14 -12.41
CA ASN A 108 8.45 2.15 -13.42
C ASN A 108 7.37 2.23 -14.51
N LEU A 109 6.89 1.05 -14.98
CA LEU A 109 5.86 0.99 -16.01
C LEU A 109 4.54 1.59 -15.50
N LEU A 110 4.18 1.34 -14.24
CA LEU A 110 2.97 1.89 -13.65
C LEU A 110 3.06 3.42 -13.53
N GLU A 111 4.18 3.93 -13.01
CA GLU A 111 4.41 5.39 -12.86
C GLU A 111 4.36 6.11 -14.21
N GLN A 112 5.03 5.57 -15.23
CA GLN A 112 5.00 6.10 -16.60
C GLN A 112 3.60 6.12 -17.23
N ASN A 113 2.68 5.30 -16.72
CA ASN A 113 1.26 5.29 -17.11
C ASN A 113 0.36 6.06 -16.14
N ASN A 114 0.91 7.05 -15.42
CA ASN A 114 0.20 7.94 -14.51
C ASN A 114 -0.50 7.21 -13.35
N ILE A 115 0.02 6.07 -12.91
CA ILE A 115 -0.39 5.41 -11.68
C ILE A 115 0.57 5.86 -10.58
N PRO A 116 0.09 6.61 -9.56
CA PRO A 116 0.93 7.03 -8.45
C PRO A 116 1.45 5.83 -7.66
N VAL A 117 2.76 5.81 -7.42
CA VAL A 117 3.46 4.76 -6.68
C VAL A 117 4.14 5.37 -5.46
N TRP A 118 4.11 4.67 -4.33
CA TRP A 118 4.87 4.99 -3.12
C TRP A 118 5.69 3.79 -2.70
N LEU A 119 6.89 4.03 -2.17
CA LEU A 119 7.80 3.01 -1.67
C LEU A 119 7.77 2.97 -0.14
N GLU A 120 7.50 1.79 0.39
CA GLU A 120 7.55 1.50 1.82
C GLU A 120 9.00 1.22 2.24
N THR A 121 9.58 2.11 3.05
CA THR A 121 10.98 2.04 3.46
C THR A 121 11.17 1.73 4.95
N ARG A 122 10.09 1.75 5.73
CA ARG A 122 10.14 1.65 7.21
C ARG A 122 10.27 0.24 7.74
N TYR A 123 9.86 -0.75 6.96
CA TYR A 123 9.89 -2.16 7.37
C TYR A 123 11.03 -2.90 6.68
N ARG A 124 11.53 -3.94 7.34
CA ARG A 124 12.50 -4.84 6.70
C ARG A 124 11.92 -5.45 5.42
N HIS A 125 10.62 -5.78 5.47
CA HIS A 125 9.84 -6.28 4.33
C HIS A 125 8.39 -5.79 4.49
N ALA A 126 7.90 -4.98 3.58
CA ALA A 126 6.49 -4.63 3.48
C ALA A 126 5.74 -5.77 2.76
N HIS A 127 5.58 -6.92 3.45
CA HIS A 127 5.24 -8.22 2.86
C HIS A 127 3.74 -8.41 2.58
N ASN A 128 3.01 -7.34 2.32
CA ASN A 128 1.59 -7.40 1.98
C ASN A 128 1.35 -7.72 0.49
N LYS A 129 0.29 -8.47 0.20
CA LYS A 129 -0.26 -8.72 -1.12
C LYS A 129 -1.74 -8.46 -1.02
N VAL A 130 -2.13 -7.22 -1.28
CA VAL A 130 -3.50 -6.74 -1.06
C VAL A 130 -3.96 -5.90 -2.24
N LEU A 131 -5.18 -6.15 -2.72
CA LEU A 131 -5.93 -5.21 -3.54
C LEU A 131 -7.23 -4.87 -2.82
N LEU A 132 -7.54 -3.58 -2.76
CA LEU A 132 -8.83 -3.07 -2.32
C LEU A 132 -9.49 -2.39 -3.52
N ILE A 133 -10.70 -2.81 -3.84
CA ILE A 133 -11.43 -2.30 -4.98
C ILE A 133 -12.71 -1.63 -4.49
N ASP A 134 -12.96 -0.42 -5.00
CA ASP A 134 -14.17 0.36 -4.76
C ASP A 134 -14.53 0.49 -3.26
N VAL A 135 -13.53 0.84 -2.44
CA VAL A 135 -13.61 0.88 -0.97
C VAL A 135 -14.86 1.62 -0.47
N LEU A 136 -15.19 2.76 -1.05
CA LEU A 136 -16.36 3.56 -0.70
C LEU A 136 -17.60 3.22 -1.55
N GLY A 137 -17.46 2.30 -2.50
CA GLY A 137 -18.51 1.87 -3.39
C GLY A 137 -19.57 1.00 -2.71
N LYS A 138 -20.62 0.67 -3.46
CA LYS A 138 -21.71 -0.21 -2.99
C LYS A 138 -21.24 -1.67 -2.83
N HIS A 139 -20.32 -2.11 -3.69
CA HIS A 139 -19.81 -3.47 -3.76
C HIS A 139 -18.28 -3.51 -3.58
N PRO A 140 -17.77 -3.29 -2.35
CA PRO A 140 -16.35 -3.28 -2.09
C PRO A 140 -15.74 -4.68 -2.15
N VAL A 141 -14.48 -4.75 -2.62
CA VAL A 141 -13.74 -6.01 -2.70
C VAL A 141 -12.42 -5.90 -1.95
N VAL A 142 -12.08 -6.92 -1.17
CA VAL A 142 -10.75 -7.12 -0.58
C VAL A 142 -10.17 -8.40 -1.15
N ILE A 143 -8.98 -8.29 -1.73
CA ILE A 143 -8.21 -9.44 -2.20
C ILE A 143 -6.92 -9.52 -1.41
N THR A 144 -6.61 -10.68 -0.85
CA THR A 144 -5.39 -10.90 -0.06
C THR A 144 -5.01 -12.39 -0.06
N GLY A 145 -3.82 -12.69 0.46
CA GLY A 145 -3.30 -14.06 0.55
C GLY A 145 -1.78 -14.08 0.54
N SER A 146 -1.21 -15.23 0.21
CA SER A 146 0.23 -15.37 0.01
C SER A 146 0.69 -14.99 -1.41
N TYR A 147 -0.24 -14.96 -2.36
CA TYR A 147 0.00 -14.79 -3.79
C TYR A 147 0.65 -13.44 -4.13
N ASN A 148 1.94 -13.46 -4.50
CA ASN A 148 2.63 -12.28 -5.04
C ASN A 148 2.14 -11.98 -6.47
N PHE A 149 2.19 -10.73 -6.90
CA PHE A 149 1.75 -10.33 -8.24
C PHE A 149 2.84 -10.63 -9.29
N THR A 150 3.17 -11.92 -9.42
CA THR A 150 4.27 -12.41 -10.25
C THR A 150 3.84 -13.63 -11.08
N TRP A 151 4.54 -13.87 -12.19
CA TRP A 151 4.37 -15.09 -12.97
C TRP A 151 4.67 -16.35 -12.14
N GLY A 152 5.73 -16.29 -11.30
CA GLY A 152 6.13 -17.42 -10.46
C GLY A 152 5.06 -17.81 -9.43
N ALA A 153 4.29 -16.84 -8.90
CA ALA A 153 3.19 -17.12 -7.99
C ALA A 153 2.07 -17.94 -8.65
N GLN A 154 1.81 -17.73 -9.95
CA GLN A 154 0.82 -18.51 -10.69
C GLN A 154 1.33 -19.90 -11.09
N ASN A 155 2.59 -20.02 -11.51
CA ASN A 155 3.03 -21.18 -12.26
C ASN A 155 4.01 -22.09 -11.52
N LEU A 156 4.67 -21.60 -10.47
CA LEU A 156 5.75 -22.31 -9.79
C LEU A 156 5.53 -22.52 -8.29
N ASN A 157 4.78 -21.62 -7.66
CA ASN A 157 4.60 -21.64 -6.21
C ASN A 157 3.26 -22.26 -5.81
N ALA A 158 3.21 -22.82 -4.60
CA ALA A 158 1.95 -23.13 -3.92
C ALA A 158 1.51 -21.89 -3.15
N GLU A 159 0.49 -21.19 -3.66
CA GLU A 159 -0.03 -19.95 -3.05
C GLU A 159 -1.55 -20.05 -2.81
N ASN A 160 -2.04 -19.15 -1.99
CA ASN A 160 -3.48 -18.95 -1.80
C ASN A 160 -3.86 -17.50 -2.11
N LEU A 161 -5.09 -17.32 -2.60
CA LEU A 161 -5.74 -16.03 -2.79
C LEU A 161 -7.15 -16.11 -2.24
N LEU A 162 -7.55 -15.10 -1.46
CA LEU A 162 -8.90 -14.92 -0.96
C LEU A 162 -9.47 -13.63 -1.54
N ILE A 163 -10.70 -13.71 -2.03
CA ILE A 163 -11.48 -12.58 -2.53
C ILE A 163 -12.73 -12.45 -1.67
N PHE A 164 -12.81 -11.38 -0.89
CA PHE A 164 -13.98 -11.02 -0.11
C PHE A 164 -14.77 -9.95 -0.85
N ARG A 165 -16.06 -10.20 -1.08
CA ARG A 165 -16.96 -9.22 -1.69
C ARG A 165 -18.05 -8.83 -0.71
N ASP A 166 -18.44 -7.55 -0.73
CA ASP A 166 -19.55 -6.99 0.06
C ASP A 166 -19.35 -7.11 1.59
N ASN A 167 -18.10 -7.16 2.05
CA ASN A 167 -17.77 -7.14 3.48
C ASN A 167 -17.25 -5.75 3.89
N ARG A 168 -18.16 -4.83 4.19
CA ARG A 168 -17.84 -3.42 4.53
C ARG A 168 -16.85 -3.33 5.68
N ARG A 169 -17.10 -4.05 6.78
CA ARG A 169 -16.26 -3.97 7.98
C ARG A 169 -14.83 -4.45 7.74
N LEU A 170 -14.67 -5.53 6.96
CA LEU A 170 -13.35 -6.01 6.53
C LEU A 170 -12.66 -4.98 5.64
N THR A 171 -13.39 -4.44 4.65
CA THR A 171 -12.86 -3.44 3.72
C THR A 171 -12.38 -2.20 4.46
N ASP A 172 -13.16 -1.67 5.40
CA ASP A 172 -12.78 -0.50 6.19
C ASP A 172 -11.50 -0.75 7.02
N ARG A 173 -11.33 -1.96 7.56
CA ARG A 173 -10.10 -2.30 8.28
C ARG A 173 -8.88 -2.34 7.36
N TYR A 174 -9.00 -2.96 6.19
CA TYR A 174 -7.91 -3.01 5.21
C TYR A 174 -7.60 -1.62 4.66
N ALA A 175 -8.62 -0.80 4.38
CA ALA A 175 -8.44 0.57 3.91
C ALA A 175 -7.69 1.44 4.93
N LYS A 176 -8.06 1.37 6.22
CA LYS A 176 -7.32 2.05 7.29
C LYS A 176 -5.86 1.59 7.39
N ASN A 177 -5.61 0.30 7.20
CA ASN A 177 -4.24 -0.22 7.19
C ASN A 177 -3.47 0.26 5.96
N TRP A 178 -4.08 0.22 4.77
CA TRP A 178 -3.49 0.73 3.54
C TRP A 178 -3.13 2.22 3.68
N GLU A 179 -4.04 3.03 4.21
CA GLU A 179 -3.82 4.45 4.44
C GLU A 179 -2.66 4.72 5.41
N ARG A 180 -2.53 3.91 6.47
CA ARG A 180 -1.40 3.99 7.41
C ARG A 180 -0.07 3.79 6.70
N HIS A 181 0.03 2.77 5.86
CA HIS A 181 1.23 2.48 5.05
C HIS A 181 1.49 3.60 4.04
N TRP A 182 0.47 4.02 3.31
CA TRP A 182 0.57 5.09 2.33
C TRP A 182 1.09 6.41 2.93
N ARG A 183 0.57 6.81 4.09
CA ARG A 183 1.03 8.03 4.79
C ARG A 183 2.47 7.97 5.25
N GLN A 184 3.03 6.80 5.40
CA GLN A 184 4.40 6.55 5.87
C GLN A 184 5.37 6.25 4.73
N ALA A 185 4.85 5.95 3.54
CA ALA A 185 5.64 5.62 2.37
C ALA A 185 6.14 6.88 1.65
N THR A 186 7.23 6.73 0.90
CA THR A 186 7.84 7.81 0.13
C THR A 186 7.31 7.81 -1.30
N PRO A 187 6.85 8.93 -1.86
CA PRO A 187 6.47 8.99 -3.27
C PRO A 187 7.62 8.51 -4.17
N TYR A 188 7.27 7.70 -5.15
CA TYR A 188 8.20 7.21 -6.15
C TYR A 188 8.00 7.94 -7.48
N THR A 189 9.09 8.42 -8.04
CA THR A 189 9.15 8.99 -9.39
C THR A 189 10.33 8.38 -10.12
N VAL A 190 10.13 7.99 -11.38
CA VAL A 190 11.22 7.53 -12.24
C VAL A 190 12.14 8.71 -12.47
N SER A 191 13.38 8.65 -11.96
CA SER A 191 14.39 9.63 -12.32
C SER A 191 14.72 9.45 -13.81
N GLU A 192 14.51 10.46 -14.63
CA GLU A 192 15.05 10.48 -15.98
C GLU A 192 16.56 10.22 -15.89
N LYS A 193 17.00 9.06 -16.39
CA LYS A 193 18.43 8.83 -16.58
C LYS A 193 18.91 9.85 -17.61
N LYS A 194 19.66 10.86 -17.12
CA LYS A 194 20.42 11.78 -17.97
C LYS A 194 21.47 11.02 -18.76
#